data_86046d460ff5b9ca679a29d7ab59db72
#
_entry.id   86046d460ff5b9ca679a29d7ab59db72
#
_cell.length_a   1.000
_cell.length_b   1.000
_cell.length_c   1.000
_cell.angle_alpha   90.00
_cell.angle_beta   90.00
_cell.angle_gamma   90.00
#
_symmetry.space_group_name_H-M   'P 1'
#
loop_
_entity.id
_entity.type
_entity.pdbx_description
1 polymer ?
#
loop_
_entity_poly.entity_id
_entity_poly.type
_entity_poly.pdbx_seq_one_letter_code
_entity_poly.pdbx_strand_id
1 'polypeptide(L)'
;MKRLTKTLAMATIAMLGCFHSAQAEEKAAGVQTETLTQKALKHEKLGVTVESANHLFADKYPLQYNSWKATSESTDRGSALEADPRSVILWAGYSFSKEYNKPRGHYYAVTDVREILRTGAPKDENDGPQPMACWTCKGPDVPRLIEEKGERGYFDPKWAKYGSEIVNSIGCADCHDTKSEDFKEGKPALRVARPHVLRALESVGWTFENLDKQGKRVAICANCHVEYYFKDKKDVTFPWKNGVDVSSIEKYYDDIEFADWTHALSKAPMLKAQHPDFEIWSQGVHGKNGVTCIDCHMPKVKDKDGKVYTDHKIGNPFDQFENTCKTCHEQSKETLQKRVAEHKKQVKDAMIKLEDQLVKAHFEAKAAWEAGATPEEMKEILKAIRHAQWRWDYTSASHGGHMHAPDMMLHVIATGIDRAADARAQLGVVLAKHGVTTPVAIPDISTREKAQKAIGLDIPKDQAAKDEFLRTVVPQWEATAREKGLLPAVEAPKEVTTPKAEAK
;
A
#
# COMPACT_ATOMS: atom_id res chain seq x y z
N MET A 1 43.67 39.83 -42.02
CA MET A 1 44.59 38.70 -41.84
C MET A 1 44.94 38.62 -40.38
N LYS A 2 44.49 37.73 -39.65
CA LYS A 2 44.81 37.07 -38.39
C LYS A 2 43.51 36.57 -37.78
N ARG A 3 43.30 35.28 -37.88
CA ARG A 3 42.19 34.52 -37.26
C ARG A 3 42.39 34.54 -35.73
N LEU A 4 41.37 34.91 -35.00
CA LEU A 4 41.25 34.63 -33.55
C LEU A 4 40.13 33.57 -33.40
N THR A 5 40.55 32.38 -33.15
CA THR A 5 39.71 31.27 -32.66
C THR A 5 39.46 31.51 -31.17
N LYS A 6 38.21 31.79 -30.77
CA LYS A 6 37.79 31.77 -29.38
C LYS A 6 37.23 30.37 -29.07
N THR A 7 37.98 29.64 -28.29
CA THR A 7 37.58 28.38 -27.69
C THR A 7 36.56 28.68 -26.60
N LEU A 8 35.34 28.19 -26.78
CA LEU A 8 34.28 28.24 -25.77
C LEU A 8 34.44 27.00 -24.88
N ALA A 9 34.92 27.23 -23.66
CA ALA A 9 34.94 26.18 -22.65
C ALA A 9 33.52 26.01 -22.10
N MET A 10 32.84 24.90 -22.47
CA MET A 10 31.63 24.43 -21.79
C MET A 10 32.04 23.88 -20.43
N ALA A 11 31.70 24.55 -19.38
CA ALA A 11 31.73 24.00 -18.05
C ALA A 11 30.52 23.05 -17.88
N THR A 12 30.75 21.77 -18.00
CA THR A 12 29.77 20.75 -17.66
C THR A 12 29.74 20.61 -16.15
N ILE A 13 28.74 21.17 -15.52
CA ILE A 13 28.43 20.90 -14.11
C ILE A 13 27.73 19.53 -14.10
N ALA A 14 28.51 18.49 -13.83
CA ALA A 14 27.97 17.17 -13.51
C ALA A 14 27.39 17.24 -12.09
N MET A 15 26.06 17.33 -11.99
CA MET A 15 25.38 16.93 -10.77
C MET A 15 25.45 15.41 -10.69
N LEU A 16 26.37 14.90 -9.88
CA LEU A 16 26.40 13.51 -9.47
C LEU A 16 25.18 13.26 -8.57
N GLY A 17 24.12 12.73 -9.15
CA GLY A 17 23.12 11.99 -8.41
C GLY A 17 23.81 10.76 -7.82
N CYS A 18 23.72 10.57 -6.51
CA CYS A 18 24.26 9.42 -5.79
C CYS A 18 23.55 8.13 -6.17
N PHE A 19 23.92 7.57 -7.31
CA PHE A 19 23.80 6.15 -7.60
C PHE A 19 25.17 5.64 -8.02
N HIS A 20 25.99 5.32 -7.04
CA HIS A 20 27.20 4.54 -7.29
C HIS A 20 26.79 3.09 -7.47
N SER A 21 26.87 2.60 -8.71
CA SER A 21 27.03 1.17 -8.96
C SER A 21 28.42 0.78 -8.44
N ALA A 22 28.51 0.27 -7.23
CA ALA A 22 29.70 -0.33 -6.71
C ALA A 22 29.86 -1.73 -7.33
N GLN A 23 30.66 -1.86 -8.37
CA GLN A 23 31.34 -3.12 -8.66
C GLN A 23 32.40 -3.28 -7.58
N ALA A 24 32.10 -4.06 -6.53
CA ALA A 24 33.08 -4.46 -5.54
C ALA A 24 33.82 -5.68 -6.08
N GLU A 25 35.10 -5.50 -6.34
CA GLU A 25 36.07 -6.60 -6.48
C GLU A 25 36.13 -7.41 -5.18
N GLU A 26 35.97 -8.70 -5.35
CA GLU A 26 36.09 -9.74 -4.31
C GLU A 26 37.53 -9.77 -3.76
N LYS A 27 37.74 -9.32 -2.54
CA LYS A 27 38.90 -9.69 -1.72
C LYS A 27 38.42 -10.47 -0.52
N ALA A 28 38.66 -11.77 -0.58
CA ALA A 28 38.45 -12.71 0.49
C ALA A 28 39.28 -12.33 1.75
N ALA A 29 38.58 -11.95 2.80
CA ALA A 29 39.07 -12.06 4.17
C ALA A 29 37.90 -12.58 5.00
N GLY A 30 38.05 -13.79 5.56
CA GLY A 30 36.98 -14.51 6.26
C GLY A 30 36.56 -13.86 7.57
N VAL A 31 35.72 -12.88 7.46
CA VAL A 31 34.86 -12.42 8.56
C VAL A 31 33.44 -12.76 8.12
N GLN A 32 32.83 -13.76 8.73
CA GLN A 32 31.40 -14.00 8.59
C GLN A 32 30.66 -12.74 9.11
N THR A 33 30.33 -11.84 8.21
CA THR A 33 29.42 -10.75 8.53
C THR A 33 28.04 -11.36 8.76
N GLU A 34 27.60 -11.37 10.02
CA GLU A 34 26.22 -11.72 10.36
C GLU A 34 25.29 -10.84 9.52
N THR A 35 24.39 -11.48 8.78
CA THR A 35 23.38 -10.78 7.99
C THR A 35 22.48 -9.95 8.90
N LEU A 36 21.92 -8.85 8.42
CA LEU A 36 20.95 -8.04 9.17
C LEU A 36 19.73 -8.86 9.60
N THR A 37 19.35 -9.88 8.82
CA THR A 37 18.35 -10.87 9.23
C THR A 37 18.79 -11.63 10.48
N GLN A 38 20.06 -12.02 10.56
CA GLN A 38 20.60 -12.67 11.77
C GLN A 38 20.74 -11.69 12.94
N LYS A 39 21.03 -10.40 12.67
CA LYS A 39 21.02 -9.34 13.69
C LYS A 39 19.61 -8.99 14.14
N ALA A 40 18.64 -8.92 13.22
CA ALA A 40 17.23 -8.77 13.55
C ALA A 40 16.73 -9.96 14.38
N LEU A 41 17.05 -11.18 13.97
CA LEU A 41 16.75 -12.40 14.73
C LEU A 41 17.44 -12.44 16.10
N LYS A 42 18.61 -11.80 16.28
CA LYS A 42 19.26 -11.63 17.58
C LYS A 42 18.56 -10.57 18.44
N HIS A 43 18.05 -9.49 17.86
CA HIS A 43 17.19 -8.53 18.55
C HIS A 43 15.90 -9.20 19.04
N GLU A 44 15.31 -10.13 18.27
CA GLU A 44 14.18 -10.95 18.70
C GLU A 44 14.47 -11.77 19.96
N LYS A 45 15.72 -12.23 20.15
CA LYS A 45 16.13 -12.99 21.34
C LYS A 45 16.36 -12.15 22.60
N LEU A 46 16.31 -10.81 22.52
CA LEU A 46 16.53 -9.91 23.65
C LEU A 46 15.29 -9.72 24.55
N GLY A 47 14.19 -10.43 24.28
CA GLY A 47 13.03 -10.51 25.18
C GLY A 47 12.27 -9.19 25.41
N VAL A 48 12.38 -8.23 24.47
CA VAL A 48 11.64 -6.97 24.54
C VAL A 48 10.29 -7.18 23.87
N THR A 49 9.28 -7.51 24.65
CA THR A 49 7.91 -7.64 24.16
C THR A 49 7.36 -6.27 23.79
N VAL A 50 6.91 -6.11 22.54
CA VAL A 50 6.25 -4.87 22.06
C VAL A 50 4.99 -4.60 22.85
N GLU A 51 4.83 -3.40 23.38
CA GLU A 51 3.54 -2.93 23.90
C GLU A 51 2.67 -2.47 22.73
N SER A 52 1.67 -3.29 22.38
CA SER A 52 0.81 -3.06 21.22
C SER A 52 -0.49 -2.34 21.54
N ALA A 53 -0.91 -2.31 22.80
CA ALA A 53 -2.19 -1.73 23.23
C ALA A 53 -2.15 -0.20 23.21
N ASN A 54 -2.59 0.41 22.12
CA ASN A 54 -2.53 1.86 21.91
C ASN A 54 -3.12 2.69 23.04
N HIS A 55 -4.21 2.21 23.69
CA HIS A 55 -4.89 2.94 24.75
C HIS A 55 -4.05 3.14 26.01
N LEU A 56 -3.04 2.32 26.26
CA LEU A 56 -2.13 2.45 27.42
C LEU A 56 -1.22 3.68 27.33
N PHE A 57 -1.14 4.33 26.17
CA PHE A 57 -0.34 5.54 25.99
C PHE A 57 -1.17 6.84 26.16
N ALA A 58 -2.49 6.75 26.37
CA ALA A 58 -3.38 7.91 26.44
C ALA A 58 -3.00 8.90 27.53
N ASP A 59 -2.70 8.42 28.73
CA ASP A 59 -2.37 9.27 29.89
C ASP A 59 -0.96 9.86 29.79
N LYS A 60 -0.02 9.10 29.24
CA LYS A 60 1.38 9.53 29.17
C LYS A 60 1.64 10.48 28.00
N TYR A 61 0.97 10.26 26.86
CA TYR A 61 1.12 11.04 25.63
C TYR A 61 -0.23 11.57 25.13
N PRO A 62 -0.98 12.35 25.92
CA PRO A 62 -2.37 12.70 25.61
C PRO A 62 -2.53 13.48 24.30
N LEU A 63 -1.60 14.38 23.96
CA LEU A 63 -1.68 15.17 22.72
C LEU A 63 -1.48 14.28 21.48
N GLN A 64 -0.48 13.40 21.49
CA GLN A 64 -0.19 12.48 20.41
C GLN A 64 -1.29 11.41 20.28
N TYR A 65 -1.73 10.84 21.40
CA TYR A 65 -2.81 9.86 21.42
C TYR A 65 -4.12 10.43 20.91
N ASN A 66 -4.52 11.63 21.35
CA ASN A 66 -5.76 12.26 20.92
C ASN A 66 -5.72 12.64 19.43
N SER A 67 -4.59 13.15 18.94
CA SER A 67 -4.46 13.45 17.52
C SER A 67 -4.43 12.17 16.66
N TRP A 68 -3.80 11.08 17.11
CA TRP A 68 -3.90 9.76 16.47
C TRP A 68 -5.36 9.26 16.47
N LYS A 69 -6.04 9.33 17.62
CA LYS A 69 -7.44 8.90 17.73
C LYS A 69 -8.37 9.69 16.82
N ALA A 70 -8.07 10.96 16.54
CA ALA A 70 -8.82 11.78 15.60
C ALA A 70 -8.84 11.25 14.15
N THR A 71 -7.98 10.27 13.79
CA THR A 71 -8.13 9.56 12.53
C THR A 71 -9.44 8.76 12.43
N SER A 72 -10.10 8.49 13.59
CA SER A 72 -11.43 7.87 13.65
C SER A 72 -12.57 8.76 13.09
N GLU A 73 -12.34 10.06 12.92
CA GLU A 73 -13.30 10.99 12.34
C GLU A 73 -13.52 10.75 10.84
N SER A 74 -12.55 10.09 10.16
CA SER A 74 -12.67 9.73 8.75
C SER A 74 -13.54 8.48 8.58
N THR A 75 -14.84 8.66 8.38
CA THR A 75 -15.82 7.56 8.30
C THR A 75 -16.20 7.16 6.87
N ASP A 76 -15.81 7.95 5.87
CA ASP A 76 -16.16 7.71 4.46
C ASP A 76 -15.48 6.44 3.91
N ARG A 77 -16.31 5.47 3.51
CA ARG A 77 -15.92 4.17 2.91
C ARG A 77 -16.22 4.10 1.42
N GLY A 78 -16.18 5.22 0.71
CA GLY A 78 -16.50 5.27 -0.72
C GLY A 78 -15.91 4.09 -1.51
N SER A 79 -16.75 3.42 -2.29
CA SER A 79 -16.35 2.28 -3.11
C SER A 79 -15.58 2.74 -4.35
N ALA A 80 -14.35 2.25 -4.51
CA ALA A 80 -13.59 2.48 -5.73
C ALA A 80 -14.22 1.78 -6.94
N LEU A 81 -14.88 0.63 -6.72
CA LEU A 81 -15.55 -0.13 -7.78
C LEU A 81 -16.84 0.54 -8.26
N GLU A 82 -17.51 1.33 -7.41
CA GLU A 82 -18.64 2.17 -7.82
C GLU A 82 -18.17 3.43 -8.57
N ALA A 83 -17.07 4.02 -8.09
CA ALA A 83 -16.47 5.18 -8.72
C ALA A 83 -15.91 4.88 -10.12
N ASP A 84 -15.44 3.65 -10.33
CA ASP A 84 -14.98 3.13 -11.62
C ASP A 84 -15.23 1.62 -11.77
N PRO A 85 -16.37 1.22 -12.36
CA PRO A 85 -16.72 -0.20 -12.55
C PRO A 85 -15.77 -0.98 -13.46
N ARG A 86 -14.96 -0.30 -14.31
CA ARG A 86 -13.96 -0.98 -15.15
C ARG A 86 -12.93 -1.74 -14.33
N SER A 87 -12.58 -1.24 -13.14
CA SER A 87 -11.65 -1.90 -12.23
C SER A 87 -12.12 -3.30 -11.80
N VAL A 88 -13.43 -3.58 -11.79
CA VAL A 88 -13.99 -4.93 -11.57
C VAL A 88 -13.49 -5.89 -12.65
N ILE A 89 -13.51 -5.44 -13.92
CA ILE A 89 -13.04 -6.26 -15.05
C ILE A 89 -11.53 -6.44 -14.97
N LEU A 90 -10.77 -5.37 -14.68
CA LEU A 90 -9.31 -5.42 -14.61
C LEU A 90 -8.81 -6.36 -13.50
N TRP A 91 -9.56 -6.56 -12.44
CA TRP A 91 -9.26 -7.52 -11.38
C TRP A 91 -10.07 -8.83 -11.46
N ALA A 92 -10.62 -9.16 -12.64
CA ALA A 92 -11.39 -10.39 -12.80
C ALA A 92 -10.55 -11.64 -12.47
N GLY A 93 -11.07 -12.48 -11.56
CA GLY A 93 -10.35 -13.63 -11.01
C GLY A 93 -9.54 -13.35 -9.74
N TYR A 94 -9.47 -12.09 -9.31
CA TYR A 94 -8.82 -11.67 -8.07
C TYR A 94 -9.84 -11.08 -7.08
N SER A 95 -9.60 -11.24 -5.80
CA SER A 95 -10.59 -10.87 -4.76
C SER A 95 -10.89 -9.36 -4.69
N PHE A 96 -10.06 -8.52 -5.28
CA PHE A 96 -10.29 -7.07 -5.37
C PHE A 96 -11.51 -6.71 -6.24
N SER A 97 -11.89 -7.56 -7.19
CA SER A 97 -13.12 -7.40 -7.98
C SER A 97 -14.41 -7.52 -7.16
N LYS A 98 -14.33 -8.10 -5.95
CA LYS A 98 -15.48 -8.23 -5.04
C LYS A 98 -15.76 -6.92 -4.30
N GLU A 99 -14.70 -6.32 -3.74
CA GLU A 99 -14.80 -5.06 -3.00
C GLU A 99 -13.42 -4.39 -2.88
N TYR A 100 -13.39 -3.09 -3.17
CA TYR A 100 -12.25 -2.22 -2.96
C TYR A 100 -12.74 -0.84 -2.52
N ASN A 101 -12.42 -0.46 -1.29
CA ASN A 101 -12.91 0.75 -0.66
C ASN A 101 -11.79 1.76 -0.44
N LYS A 102 -12.16 3.04 -0.40
CA LYS A 102 -11.28 4.13 0.03
C LYS A 102 -10.80 3.86 1.47
N PRO A 103 -9.49 3.99 1.77
CA PRO A 103 -8.99 3.82 3.13
C PRO A 103 -9.48 4.95 4.04
N ARG A 104 -9.89 4.60 5.26
CA ARG A 104 -10.38 5.56 6.27
C ARG A 104 -9.28 6.09 7.20
N GLY A 105 -8.05 5.60 7.07
CA GLY A 105 -6.93 5.97 7.93
C GLY A 105 -6.56 4.92 8.97
N HIS A 106 -5.53 5.20 9.74
CA HIS A 106 -4.87 4.23 10.62
C HIS A 106 -5.79 3.61 11.67
N TYR A 107 -6.72 4.39 12.24
CA TYR A 107 -7.65 3.91 13.26
C TYR A 107 -8.51 2.73 12.78
N TYR A 108 -8.84 2.67 11.51
CA TYR A 108 -9.73 1.63 10.96
C TYR A 108 -9.00 0.45 10.31
N ALA A 109 -7.67 0.40 10.35
CA ALA A 109 -6.90 -0.58 9.59
C ALA A 109 -7.27 -2.05 9.88
N VAL A 110 -7.57 -2.39 11.15
CA VAL A 110 -8.02 -3.73 11.55
C VAL A 110 -9.48 -3.95 11.18
N THR A 111 -10.35 -2.99 11.49
CA THR A 111 -11.78 -3.08 11.20
C THR A 111 -12.04 -3.25 9.70
N ASP A 112 -11.44 -2.40 8.87
CA ASP A 112 -11.66 -2.43 7.42
C ASP A 112 -11.20 -3.74 6.79
N VAL A 113 -10.10 -4.33 7.25
CA VAL A 113 -9.62 -5.60 6.70
C VAL A 113 -10.48 -6.80 7.13
N ARG A 114 -11.16 -6.71 8.28
CA ARG A 114 -12.12 -7.73 8.74
C ARG A 114 -13.44 -7.65 7.96
N GLU A 115 -13.92 -6.44 7.72
CA GLU A 115 -15.23 -6.18 7.12
C GLU A 115 -15.25 -6.38 5.60
N ILE A 116 -14.15 -6.13 4.90
CA ILE A 116 -14.12 -6.15 3.44
C ILE A 116 -14.30 -7.55 2.86
N LEU A 117 -15.10 -7.69 1.78
CA LEU A 117 -15.43 -8.99 1.16
C LEU A 117 -14.19 -9.75 0.65
N ARG A 118 -13.16 -9.04 0.16
CA ARG A 118 -11.97 -9.68 -0.41
C ARG A 118 -11.19 -10.56 0.58
N THR A 119 -11.35 -10.37 1.88
CA THR A 119 -10.71 -11.22 2.91
C THR A 119 -11.51 -12.46 3.26
N GLY A 120 -12.69 -12.63 2.64
CA GLY A 120 -13.55 -13.78 2.86
C GLY A 120 -14.22 -13.77 4.25
N ALA A 121 -14.77 -14.92 4.62
CA ALA A 121 -15.47 -15.14 5.87
C ALA A 121 -14.97 -16.45 6.51
N PRO A 122 -13.78 -16.45 7.14
CA PRO A 122 -13.19 -17.65 7.74
C PRO A 122 -14.07 -18.19 8.88
N LYS A 123 -14.17 -19.52 8.97
CA LYS A 123 -15.01 -20.22 9.94
C LYS A 123 -14.23 -20.60 11.20
N ASP A 124 -12.94 -20.82 11.07
CA ASP A 124 -12.03 -21.19 12.17
C ASP A 124 -10.61 -20.68 11.92
N GLU A 125 -9.69 -20.94 12.86
CA GLU A 125 -8.31 -20.45 12.83
C GLU A 125 -7.45 -21.01 11.69
N ASN A 126 -7.89 -22.09 11.04
CA ASN A 126 -7.18 -22.75 9.94
C ASN A 126 -7.73 -22.35 8.58
N ASP A 127 -8.68 -21.42 8.55
CA ASP A 127 -9.37 -20.96 7.36
C ASP A 127 -8.92 -19.55 6.95
N GLY A 128 -9.31 -19.14 5.76
CA GLY A 128 -9.12 -17.81 5.19
C GLY A 128 -8.50 -17.85 3.80
N PRO A 129 -9.07 -17.09 2.84
CA PRO A 129 -8.58 -17.02 1.46
C PRO A 129 -7.28 -16.23 1.34
N GLN A 130 -6.94 -15.43 2.34
CA GLN A 130 -5.75 -14.60 2.36
C GLN A 130 -4.63 -15.23 3.20
N PRO A 131 -3.34 -14.98 2.88
CA PRO A 131 -2.24 -15.36 3.74
C PRO A 131 -2.18 -14.48 5.00
N MET A 132 -1.48 -14.95 6.05
CA MET A 132 -1.21 -14.17 7.26
C MET A 132 -0.52 -12.84 6.93
N ALA A 133 0.33 -12.81 5.92
CA ALA A 133 1.02 -11.61 5.42
C ALA A 133 0.07 -10.42 5.13
N CYS A 134 -1.21 -10.66 4.82
CA CYS A 134 -2.20 -9.60 4.61
C CYS A 134 -2.39 -8.70 5.85
N TRP A 135 -2.14 -9.21 7.07
CA TRP A 135 -2.20 -8.44 8.31
C TRP A 135 -0.98 -7.56 8.57
N THR A 136 0.13 -7.80 7.88
CA THR A 136 1.45 -7.22 8.24
C THR A 136 1.44 -5.70 8.38
N CYS A 137 0.60 -5.00 7.64
CA CYS A 137 0.49 -3.53 7.66
C CYS A 137 -0.79 -3.05 8.37
N LYS A 138 -1.31 -3.76 9.40
CA LYS A 138 -2.61 -3.45 10.00
C LYS A 138 -2.57 -3.02 11.46
N GLY A 139 -1.47 -3.25 12.17
CA GLY A 139 -1.38 -2.81 13.56
C GLY A 139 -0.15 -3.30 14.31
N PRO A 140 0.05 -2.76 15.52
CA PRO A 140 1.22 -3.02 16.36
C PRO A 140 1.22 -4.42 17.00
N ASP A 141 0.10 -5.16 16.92
CA ASP A 141 0.07 -6.56 17.33
C ASP A 141 0.93 -7.45 16.40
N VAL A 142 1.20 -7.01 15.16
CA VAL A 142 2.02 -7.76 14.22
C VAL A 142 3.48 -7.84 14.69
N PRO A 143 4.21 -6.75 14.98
CA PRO A 143 5.55 -6.85 15.52
C PRO A 143 5.59 -7.60 16.88
N ARG A 144 4.56 -7.44 17.73
CA ARG A 144 4.45 -8.23 18.95
C ARG A 144 4.39 -9.74 18.67
N LEU A 145 3.54 -10.17 17.76
CA LEU A 145 3.42 -11.59 17.38
C LEU A 145 4.68 -12.13 16.72
N ILE A 146 5.37 -11.33 15.90
CA ILE A 146 6.64 -11.72 15.30
C ILE A 146 7.71 -11.91 16.39
N GLU A 147 7.78 -11.03 17.39
CA GLU A 147 8.67 -11.17 18.53
C GLU A 147 8.35 -12.43 19.36
N GLU A 148 7.08 -12.70 19.63
CA GLU A 148 6.64 -13.83 20.45
C GLU A 148 6.74 -15.19 19.73
N LYS A 149 6.48 -15.25 18.44
CA LYS A 149 6.34 -16.51 17.68
C LYS A 149 7.47 -16.74 16.67
N GLY A 150 8.34 -15.75 16.45
CA GLY A 150 9.27 -15.70 15.32
C GLY A 150 8.57 -15.50 13.99
N GLU A 151 9.31 -15.11 12.94
CA GLU A 151 8.75 -14.85 11.61
C GLU A 151 7.97 -16.05 11.07
N ARG A 152 8.49 -17.28 11.20
CA ARG A 152 7.79 -18.47 10.71
C ARG A 152 6.51 -18.76 11.48
N GLY A 153 6.52 -18.60 12.79
CA GLY A 153 5.32 -18.75 13.62
C GLY A 153 4.24 -17.74 13.27
N TYR A 154 4.62 -16.54 12.80
CA TYR A 154 3.68 -15.52 12.33
C TYR A 154 3.22 -15.77 10.88
N PHE A 155 4.13 -15.97 9.91
CA PHE A 155 3.78 -15.98 8.48
C PHE A 155 3.21 -17.31 7.96
N ASP A 156 3.53 -18.44 8.58
CA ASP A 156 3.12 -19.77 8.08
C ASP A 156 1.63 -20.10 8.28
N PRO A 157 0.95 -19.65 9.36
CA PRO A 157 -0.47 -19.94 9.58
C PRO A 157 -1.40 -19.27 8.55
N LYS A 158 -2.68 -19.67 8.60
CA LYS A 158 -3.75 -19.02 7.83
C LYS A 158 -4.19 -17.70 8.44
N TRP A 159 -4.82 -16.85 7.63
CA TRP A 159 -5.25 -15.49 7.98
C TRP A 159 -6.02 -15.40 9.31
N ALA A 160 -6.91 -16.34 9.59
CA ALA A 160 -7.74 -16.33 10.80
C ALA A 160 -7.01 -16.70 12.10
N LYS A 161 -5.82 -17.32 12.02
CA LYS A 161 -5.10 -17.86 13.19
C LYS A 161 -4.90 -16.86 14.32
N TYR A 162 -4.55 -15.63 13.98
CA TYR A 162 -4.33 -14.57 14.96
C TYR A 162 -5.41 -13.48 14.92
N GLY A 163 -6.62 -13.80 14.44
CA GLY A 163 -7.73 -12.86 14.38
C GLY A 163 -8.13 -12.27 15.74
N SER A 164 -8.02 -13.09 16.82
CA SER A 164 -8.25 -12.62 18.19
C SER A 164 -7.04 -11.90 18.83
N GLU A 165 -5.90 -11.87 18.16
CA GLU A 165 -4.69 -11.24 18.67
C GLU A 165 -4.28 -9.99 17.89
N ILE A 166 -4.78 -9.81 16.65
CA ILE A 166 -4.56 -8.62 15.83
C ILE A 166 -5.81 -7.75 15.94
N VAL A 167 -5.84 -6.91 16.99
CA VAL A 167 -7.01 -6.13 17.41
C VAL A 167 -6.72 -4.64 17.57
N ASN A 168 -5.45 -4.27 17.74
CA ASN A 168 -5.02 -2.88 17.80
C ASN A 168 -4.70 -2.39 16.39
N SER A 169 -5.38 -1.34 15.96
CA SER A 169 -5.11 -0.69 14.67
C SER A 169 -3.77 0.03 14.68
N ILE A 170 -3.25 0.37 13.49
CA ILE A 170 -1.95 1.04 13.30
C ILE A 170 -1.79 2.17 14.33
N GLY A 171 -0.72 2.11 15.12
CA GLY A 171 -0.52 3.03 16.25
C GLY A 171 0.92 3.12 16.72
N CYS A 172 1.09 3.36 18.05
CA CYS A 172 2.37 3.76 18.62
C CYS A 172 3.52 2.80 18.26
N ALA A 173 3.37 1.52 18.53
CA ALA A 173 4.44 0.54 18.35
C ALA A 173 4.71 0.13 16.90
N ASP A 174 3.94 0.62 15.93
CA ASP A 174 4.27 0.45 14.50
C ASP A 174 5.44 1.34 14.07
N CYS A 175 5.66 2.48 14.78
CA CYS A 175 6.64 3.49 14.43
C CYS A 175 7.69 3.72 15.54
N HIS A 176 7.35 3.41 16.79
CA HIS A 176 8.17 3.69 17.97
C HIS A 176 8.56 2.41 18.69
N ASP A 177 9.78 2.39 19.25
CA ASP A 177 10.15 1.41 20.25
C ASP A 177 9.55 1.79 21.61
N THR A 178 8.32 1.32 21.83
CA THR A 178 7.49 1.69 22.99
C THR A 178 8.04 1.16 24.33
N LYS A 179 9.00 0.26 24.30
CA LYS A 179 9.67 -0.29 25.50
C LYS A 179 11.01 0.36 25.82
N SER A 180 11.59 1.12 24.88
CA SER A 180 12.88 1.78 25.12
C SER A 180 12.79 2.88 26.20
N GLU A 181 13.91 3.12 26.89
CA GLU A 181 14.02 4.22 27.86
C GLU A 181 13.82 5.58 27.16
N ASP A 182 14.37 5.76 25.95
CA ASP A 182 14.17 6.96 25.16
C ASP A 182 12.69 7.29 24.94
N PHE A 183 11.86 6.27 24.60
CA PHE A 183 10.42 6.47 24.46
C PHE A 183 9.77 6.82 25.80
N LYS A 184 10.18 6.15 26.88
CA LYS A 184 9.67 6.42 28.22
C LYS A 184 10.01 7.84 28.69
N GLU A 185 11.14 8.39 28.25
CA GLU A 185 11.57 9.76 28.50
C GLU A 185 10.90 10.81 27.57
N GLY A 186 10.03 10.38 26.65
CA GLY A 186 9.33 11.26 25.71
C GLY A 186 10.06 11.57 24.42
N LYS A 187 11.17 10.85 24.13
CA LYS A 187 11.85 10.92 22.84
C LYS A 187 11.12 10.02 21.81
N PRO A 188 11.21 10.30 20.52
CA PRO A 188 10.49 9.54 19.48
C PRO A 188 10.87 8.05 19.43
N ALA A 189 12.12 7.65 19.72
CA ALA A 189 12.60 6.29 19.64
C ALA A 189 12.10 5.54 18.38
N LEU A 190 12.34 6.11 17.20
CA LEU A 190 11.86 5.56 15.93
C LEU A 190 12.50 4.22 15.65
N ARG A 191 11.71 3.26 15.15
CA ARG A 191 12.19 1.94 14.74
C ARG A 191 11.51 1.46 13.46
N VAL A 192 12.17 0.61 12.70
CA VAL A 192 11.54 -0.22 11.69
C VAL A 192 10.95 -1.45 12.38
N ALA A 193 9.61 -1.50 12.42
CA ALA A 193 8.86 -2.51 13.16
C ALA A 193 8.58 -3.79 12.35
N ARG A 194 9.11 -3.89 11.12
CA ARG A 194 8.84 -5.01 10.20
C ARG A 194 10.13 -5.57 9.60
N PRO A 195 10.41 -6.89 9.76
CA PRO A 195 11.65 -7.51 9.27
C PRO A 195 11.85 -7.38 7.75
N HIS A 196 10.77 -7.39 6.97
CA HIS A 196 10.87 -7.27 5.51
C HIS A 196 11.46 -5.94 5.04
N VAL A 197 11.27 -4.85 5.80
CA VAL A 197 11.89 -3.55 5.48
C VAL A 197 13.39 -3.60 5.68
N LEU A 198 13.86 -4.26 6.75
CA LEU A 198 15.29 -4.43 7.00
C LEU A 198 15.94 -5.24 5.87
N ARG A 199 15.30 -6.33 5.44
CA ARG A 199 15.76 -7.12 4.28
C ARG A 199 15.79 -6.30 2.99
N ALA A 200 14.79 -5.46 2.78
CA ALA A 200 14.73 -4.61 1.60
C ALA A 200 15.84 -3.55 1.59
N LEU A 201 16.08 -2.88 2.72
CA LEU A 201 17.20 -1.95 2.86
C LEU A 201 18.53 -2.64 2.59
N GLU A 202 18.75 -3.83 3.15
CA GLU A 202 19.96 -4.62 2.92
C GLU A 202 20.15 -4.97 1.44
N SER A 203 19.07 -5.31 0.74
CA SER A 203 19.13 -5.66 -0.69
C SER A 203 19.61 -4.52 -1.60
N VAL A 204 19.52 -3.28 -1.13
CA VAL A 204 20.02 -2.06 -1.81
C VAL A 204 21.27 -1.48 -1.12
N GLY A 205 21.90 -2.23 -0.22
CA GLY A 205 23.15 -1.87 0.45
C GLY A 205 23.01 -0.87 1.61
N TRP A 206 21.80 -0.69 2.17
CA TRP A 206 21.53 0.19 3.30
C TRP A 206 21.18 -0.59 4.55
N THR A 207 21.38 0.05 5.72
CA THR A 207 20.86 -0.40 7.01
C THR A 207 20.09 0.74 7.65
N PHE A 208 19.11 0.42 8.49
CA PHE A 208 18.35 1.47 9.18
C PHE A 208 19.25 2.37 10.05
N GLU A 209 20.27 1.82 10.67
CA GLU A 209 21.24 2.54 11.49
C GLU A 209 22.05 3.54 10.68
N ASN A 210 22.42 3.18 9.43
CA ASN A 210 23.24 3.99 8.54
C ASN A 210 22.42 5.07 7.79
N LEU A 211 21.09 5.00 7.84
CA LEU A 211 20.26 6.07 7.29
C LEU A 211 20.44 7.36 8.10
N ASP A 212 20.48 8.47 7.40
CA ASP A 212 20.39 9.77 8.05
C ASP A 212 19.02 9.98 8.71
N LYS A 213 18.86 11.11 9.39
CA LYS A 213 17.59 11.43 10.07
C LYS A 213 16.39 11.41 9.12
N GLN A 214 16.54 11.90 7.90
CA GLN A 214 15.44 11.95 6.92
C GLN A 214 15.13 10.57 6.37
N GLY A 215 16.15 9.79 6.03
CA GLY A 215 15.98 8.38 5.63
C GLY A 215 15.25 7.54 6.68
N LYS A 216 15.61 7.69 7.97
CA LYS A 216 14.90 7.02 9.09
C LYS A 216 13.42 7.42 9.15
N ARG A 217 13.09 8.72 8.99
CA ARG A 217 11.72 9.23 8.99
C ARG A 217 10.88 8.67 7.83
N VAL A 218 11.50 8.42 6.68
CA VAL A 218 10.84 7.83 5.51
C VAL A 218 10.70 6.31 5.68
N ALA A 219 11.74 5.62 6.13
CA ALA A 219 11.75 4.16 6.33
C ALA A 219 10.63 3.68 7.28
N ILE A 220 10.27 4.49 8.27
CA ILE A 220 9.13 4.21 9.17
C ILE A 220 7.81 4.12 8.41
N CYS A 221 7.56 5.01 7.46
CA CYS A 221 6.33 4.97 6.62
C CYS A 221 6.40 3.83 5.60
N ALA A 222 7.58 3.56 5.05
CA ALA A 222 7.84 2.46 4.13
C ALA A 222 7.70 1.06 4.74
N ASN A 223 7.44 0.92 6.06
CA ASN A 223 6.97 -0.35 6.62
C ASN A 223 5.70 -0.88 5.93
N CYS A 224 4.85 0.05 5.43
CA CYS A 224 3.53 -0.26 4.90
C CYS A 224 3.20 0.50 3.60
N HIS A 225 3.71 1.73 3.42
CA HIS A 225 3.48 2.59 2.25
C HIS A 225 4.54 2.35 1.17
N VAL A 226 4.52 1.15 0.59
CA VAL A 226 5.56 0.64 -0.30
C VAL A 226 4.98 -0.44 -1.20
N GLU A 227 5.57 -0.64 -2.37
CA GLU A 227 5.25 -1.78 -3.21
C GLU A 227 5.83 -3.07 -2.62
N TYR A 228 5.00 -4.11 -2.56
CA TYR A 228 5.39 -5.43 -2.05
C TYR A 228 4.61 -6.55 -2.72
N TYR A 229 5.10 -7.77 -2.57
CA TYR A 229 4.40 -8.98 -2.97
C TYR A 229 4.53 -10.06 -1.89
N PHE A 230 3.70 -11.08 -1.99
CA PHE A 230 3.75 -12.22 -1.08
C PHE A 230 4.57 -13.35 -1.70
N LYS A 231 5.90 -13.34 -1.40
CA LYS A 231 6.78 -14.41 -1.84
C LYS A 231 6.28 -15.74 -1.28
N ASP A 232 6.19 -16.76 -2.14
CA ASP A 232 5.67 -18.10 -1.80
C ASP A 232 4.27 -18.08 -1.17
N LYS A 233 3.48 -17.01 -1.44
CA LYS A 233 2.16 -16.74 -0.84
C LYS A 233 2.19 -16.60 0.69
N LYS A 234 3.32 -16.25 1.28
CA LYS A 234 3.55 -16.12 2.71
C LYS A 234 4.24 -14.83 3.10
N ASP A 235 5.45 -14.59 2.59
CA ASP A 235 6.33 -13.55 3.09
C ASP A 235 6.15 -12.23 2.36
N VAL A 236 6.01 -11.13 3.09
CA VAL A 236 6.08 -9.80 2.51
C VAL A 236 7.51 -9.55 2.01
N THR A 237 7.64 -9.21 0.74
CA THR A 237 8.93 -8.96 0.08
C THR A 237 8.82 -7.74 -0.83
N PHE A 238 9.84 -6.87 -0.82
CA PHE A 238 9.89 -5.70 -1.69
C PHE A 238 10.62 -6.03 -3.00
N PRO A 239 10.11 -5.63 -4.16
CA PRO A 239 10.70 -5.94 -5.46
C PRO A 239 11.80 -4.93 -5.88
N TRP A 240 12.68 -4.52 -4.96
CA TRP A 240 13.62 -3.41 -5.17
C TRP A 240 14.96 -3.79 -5.80
N LYS A 241 15.23 -5.06 -5.99
CA LYS A 241 16.55 -5.55 -6.48
C LYS A 241 17.07 -4.84 -7.73
N ASN A 242 16.17 -4.48 -8.65
CA ASN A 242 16.54 -3.82 -9.91
C ASN A 242 16.33 -2.29 -9.86
N GLY A 243 15.78 -1.75 -8.79
CA GLY A 243 15.40 -0.34 -8.60
C GLY A 243 13.96 -0.18 -8.12
N VAL A 244 13.56 1.05 -7.87
CA VAL A 244 12.24 1.38 -7.29
C VAL A 244 11.27 2.03 -8.28
N ASP A 245 11.67 2.21 -9.54
CA ASP A 245 10.76 2.69 -10.58
C ASP A 245 9.89 1.58 -11.16
N VAL A 246 8.80 1.96 -11.81
CA VAL A 246 7.77 1.04 -12.32
C VAL A 246 8.34 -0.02 -13.26
N SER A 247 9.33 0.33 -14.11
CA SER A 247 9.92 -0.57 -15.10
C SER A 247 10.94 -1.52 -14.47
N SER A 248 11.71 -1.05 -13.50
CA SER A 248 12.64 -1.87 -12.72
C SER A 248 11.90 -2.93 -11.90
N ILE A 249 10.76 -2.56 -11.29
CA ILE A 249 9.89 -3.48 -10.56
C ILE A 249 9.22 -4.47 -11.51
N GLU A 250 8.71 -4.03 -12.67
CA GLU A 250 8.16 -4.90 -13.71
C GLU A 250 9.19 -5.96 -14.15
N LYS A 251 10.42 -5.50 -14.44
CA LYS A 251 11.51 -6.40 -14.79
C LYS A 251 11.82 -7.40 -13.68
N TYR A 252 11.83 -6.96 -12.43
CA TYR A 252 12.02 -7.85 -11.29
C TYR A 252 10.98 -8.98 -11.25
N TYR A 253 9.70 -8.63 -11.38
CA TYR A 253 8.61 -9.61 -11.40
C TYR A 253 8.67 -10.55 -12.61
N ASP A 254 9.09 -10.06 -13.77
CA ASP A 254 9.29 -10.90 -14.95
C ASP A 254 10.48 -11.84 -14.78
N ASP A 255 11.61 -11.38 -14.21
CA ASP A 255 12.82 -12.19 -13.97
C ASP A 255 12.56 -13.37 -13.02
N ILE A 256 11.62 -13.25 -12.10
CA ILE A 256 11.24 -14.33 -11.16
C ILE A 256 9.93 -15.03 -11.55
N GLU A 257 9.36 -14.72 -12.72
CA GLU A 257 8.11 -15.29 -13.25
C GLU A 257 6.94 -15.18 -12.24
N PHE A 258 6.93 -14.11 -11.43
CA PHE A 258 5.90 -13.91 -10.40
C PHE A 258 4.59 -13.42 -11.00
N ALA A 259 3.47 -13.94 -10.48
CA ALA A 259 2.13 -13.43 -10.74
C ALA A 259 1.28 -13.57 -9.47
N ASP A 260 0.49 -12.53 -9.16
CA ASP A 260 -0.49 -12.58 -8.06
C ASP A 260 -1.68 -13.49 -8.40
N TRP A 261 -2.16 -13.43 -9.65
CA TRP A 261 -3.27 -14.27 -10.13
C TRP A 261 -3.23 -14.45 -11.65
N THR A 262 -4.05 -15.38 -12.13
CA THR A 262 -4.37 -15.53 -13.56
C THR A 262 -5.70 -14.84 -13.83
N HIS A 263 -5.73 -13.90 -14.77
CA HIS A 263 -6.94 -13.14 -15.11
C HIS A 263 -8.06 -14.05 -15.64
N ALA A 264 -9.28 -13.88 -15.12
CA ALA A 264 -10.40 -14.79 -15.44
C ALA A 264 -10.78 -14.80 -16.92
N LEU A 265 -10.70 -13.65 -17.60
CA LEU A 265 -11.07 -13.52 -19.01
C LEU A 265 -9.88 -13.80 -19.93
N SER A 266 -8.82 -13.02 -19.86
CA SER A 266 -7.67 -13.09 -20.79
C SER A 266 -6.72 -14.24 -20.52
N LYS A 267 -6.73 -14.84 -19.33
CA LYS A 267 -5.74 -15.84 -18.86
C LYS A 267 -4.32 -15.29 -18.70
N ALA A 268 -4.14 -13.97 -18.75
CA ALA A 268 -2.84 -13.36 -18.52
C ALA A 268 -2.38 -13.55 -17.05
N PRO A 269 -1.06 -13.78 -16.82
CA PRO A 269 -0.49 -13.79 -15.47
C PRO A 269 -0.34 -12.35 -14.99
N MET A 270 -1.13 -11.93 -14.00
CA MET A 270 -1.28 -10.54 -13.61
C MET A 270 -0.50 -10.18 -12.36
N LEU A 271 -0.16 -8.90 -12.25
CA LEU A 271 0.44 -8.26 -11.08
C LEU A 271 -0.57 -7.34 -10.41
N LYS A 272 -0.58 -7.35 -9.08
CA LYS A 272 -1.30 -6.37 -8.26
C LYS A 272 -0.31 -5.45 -7.56
N ALA A 273 -0.30 -4.18 -7.94
CA ALA A 273 0.41 -3.18 -7.16
C ALA A 273 -0.28 -2.97 -5.81
N GLN A 274 0.50 -2.91 -4.75
CA GLN A 274 -0.06 -2.88 -3.41
C GLN A 274 -0.19 -1.45 -2.87
N HIS A 275 0.92 -0.73 -2.67
CA HIS A 275 0.91 0.57 -2.03
C HIS A 275 2.17 1.40 -2.37
N PRO A 276 2.50 1.66 -3.65
CA PRO A 276 3.79 2.18 -4.11
C PRO A 276 4.01 3.68 -3.80
N ASP A 277 3.60 4.13 -2.61
CA ASP A 277 3.68 5.54 -2.24
C ASP A 277 5.12 6.01 -2.04
N PHE A 278 5.98 5.16 -1.41
CA PHE A 278 7.41 5.45 -1.25
C PHE A 278 8.10 5.58 -2.62
N GLU A 279 7.87 4.62 -3.51
CA GLU A 279 8.45 4.58 -4.84
C GLU A 279 8.04 5.79 -5.67
N ILE A 280 6.78 6.17 -5.63
CA ILE A 280 6.25 7.33 -6.37
C ILE A 280 6.74 8.64 -5.75
N TRP A 281 6.67 8.79 -4.43
CA TRP A 281 7.16 9.97 -3.72
C TRP A 281 8.65 10.22 -3.98
N SER A 282 9.47 9.17 -3.96
CA SER A 282 10.93 9.26 -4.18
C SER A 282 11.31 9.84 -5.55
N GLN A 283 10.42 9.69 -6.54
CA GLN A 283 10.61 10.22 -7.90
C GLN A 283 10.03 11.63 -8.08
N GLY A 284 9.26 12.12 -7.11
CA GLY A 284 8.65 13.44 -7.12
C GLY A 284 9.60 14.57 -6.69
N VAL A 285 9.19 15.81 -6.93
CA VAL A 285 9.98 16.99 -6.59
C VAL A 285 10.26 17.10 -5.10
N HIS A 286 9.30 16.79 -4.24
CA HIS A 286 9.45 16.84 -2.79
C HIS A 286 10.45 15.81 -2.29
N GLY A 287 10.33 14.56 -2.71
CA GLY A 287 11.26 13.49 -2.35
C GLY A 287 12.69 13.78 -2.79
N LYS A 288 12.88 14.22 -4.04
CA LYS A 288 14.20 14.62 -4.59
C LYS A 288 14.84 15.80 -3.87
N ASN A 289 14.06 16.64 -3.20
CA ASN A 289 14.54 17.77 -2.41
C ASN A 289 14.55 17.50 -0.89
N GLY A 290 14.46 16.25 -0.46
CA GLY A 290 14.60 15.84 0.94
C GLY A 290 13.39 16.15 1.84
N VAL A 291 12.23 16.52 1.26
CA VAL A 291 10.99 16.70 2.02
C VAL A 291 10.39 15.33 2.29
N THR A 292 10.26 14.95 3.56
CA THR A 292 9.83 13.61 3.96
C THR A 292 8.31 13.52 4.16
N CYS A 293 7.82 12.29 4.27
CA CYS A 293 6.40 12.01 4.58
C CYS A 293 5.93 12.77 5.84
N ILE A 294 6.76 12.78 6.89
CA ILE A 294 6.44 13.40 8.18
C ILE A 294 6.31 14.93 8.07
N ASP A 295 7.07 15.58 7.19
CA ASP A 295 7.05 17.05 7.04
C ASP A 295 5.68 17.54 6.55
N CYS A 296 4.95 16.70 5.78
CA CYS A 296 3.62 17.02 5.27
C CYS A 296 2.50 16.36 6.10
N HIS A 297 2.66 15.08 6.50
CA HIS A 297 1.59 14.30 7.11
C HIS A 297 1.60 14.29 8.65
N MET A 298 2.68 14.77 9.28
CA MET A 298 2.83 14.83 10.73
C MET A 298 3.50 16.16 11.16
N PRO A 299 2.90 17.31 10.85
CA PRO A 299 3.51 18.61 11.15
C PRO A 299 3.61 18.84 12.66
N LYS A 300 4.47 19.79 13.03
CA LYS A 300 4.48 20.33 14.38
C LYS A 300 3.38 21.37 14.51
N VAL A 301 2.51 21.16 15.51
CA VAL A 301 1.39 22.04 15.83
C VAL A 301 1.48 22.51 17.29
N LYS A 302 0.69 23.51 17.66
CA LYS A 302 0.58 23.99 19.04
C LYS A 302 -0.79 23.58 19.60
N ASP A 303 -0.81 23.16 20.85
CA ASP A 303 -2.08 23.00 21.59
C ASP A 303 -2.60 24.38 22.06
N LYS A 304 -3.74 24.36 22.76
CA LYS A 304 -4.39 25.56 23.31
C LYS A 304 -3.52 26.36 24.31
N ASP A 305 -2.55 25.70 24.93
CA ASP A 305 -1.64 26.29 25.91
C ASP A 305 -0.28 26.69 25.26
N GLY A 306 -0.17 26.57 23.94
CA GLY A 306 1.03 26.93 23.16
C GLY A 306 2.11 25.86 23.15
N LYS A 307 1.89 24.69 23.73
CA LYS A 307 2.83 23.57 23.74
C LYS A 307 2.94 22.97 22.35
N VAL A 308 4.17 22.89 21.81
CA VAL A 308 4.45 22.30 20.50
C VAL A 308 4.52 20.79 20.60
N TYR A 309 3.82 20.09 19.71
CA TYR A 309 3.89 18.63 19.55
C TYR A 309 3.79 18.23 18.09
N THR A 310 4.12 16.98 17.78
CA THR A 310 3.91 16.42 16.44
C THR A 310 2.49 15.88 16.32
N ASP A 311 1.73 16.37 15.34
CA ASP A 311 0.38 15.89 15.06
C ASP A 311 0.43 14.45 14.52
N HIS A 312 -0.36 13.56 15.11
CA HIS A 312 -0.50 12.15 14.71
C HIS A 312 -1.83 11.88 13.98
N LYS A 313 -2.61 12.92 13.66
CA LYS A 313 -3.75 12.84 12.74
C LYS A 313 -3.23 12.78 11.30
N ILE A 314 -2.62 11.66 10.93
CA ILE A 314 -2.06 11.44 9.60
C ILE A 314 -3.18 11.47 8.57
N GLY A 315 -3.25 12.55 7.80
CA GLY A 315 -4.33 12.83 6.86
C GLY A 315 -3.92 13.76 5.72
N ASN A 316 -4.88 14.54 5.21
CA ASN A 316 -4.63 15.49 4.13
C ASN A 316 -3.78 16.68 4.64
N PRO A 317 -2.57 16.92 4.09
CA PRO A 317 -1.70 18.04 4.52
C PRO A 317 -2.34 19.43 4.40
N PHE A 318 -3.32 19.61 3.52
CA PHE A 318 -4.06 20.87 3.38
C PHE A 318 -4.91 21.21 4.60
N ASP A 319 -5.26 20.25 5.45
CA ASP A 319 -6.00 20.51 6.70
C ASP A 319 -5.11 21.29 7.69
N GLN A 320 -3.79 21.14 7.57
CA GLN A 320 -2.77 21.79 8.38
C GLN A 320 -1.87 22.71 7.53
N PHE A 321 -2.46 23.42 6.54
CA PHE A 321 -1.75 24.17 5.51
C PHE A 321 -0.65 25.09 6.06
N GLU A 322 -0.93 25.86 7.13
CA GLU A 322 0.01 26.79 7.74
C GLU A 322 1.24 26.09 8.36
N ASN A 323 1.07 24.85 8.82
CA ASN A 323 2.12 24.06 9.44
C ASN A 323 2.81 23.10 8.46
N THR A 324 2.34 23.03 7.21
CA THR A 324 2.84 22.14 6.15
C THR A 324 3.30 22.95 4.93
N CYS A 325 2.44 23.14 3.95
CA CYS A 325 2.78 23.79 2.67
C CYS A 325 3.34 25.20 2.85
N LYS A 326 2.74 26.02 3.74
CA LYS A 326 3.09 27.43 3.96
C LYS A 326 4.50 27.60 4.50
N THR A 327 5.07 26.60 5.14
CA THR A 327 6.45 26.66 5.66
C THR A 327 7.51 26.81 4.56
N CYS A 328 7.17 26.42 3.31
CA CYS A 328 8.07 26.48 2.16
C CYS A 328 7.47 27.22 0.96
N HIS A 329 6.12 27.28 0.85
CA HIS A 329 5.42 27.89 -0.28
C HIS A 329 4.84 29.25 0.08
N GLU A 330 5.04 30.24 -0.79
CA GLU A 330 4.46 31.59 -0.64
C GLU A 330 3.00 31.65 -1.14
N GLN A 331 2.60 30.74 -2.04
CA GLN A 331 1.27 30.67 -2.64
C GLN A 331 0.19 30.46 -1.56
N SER A 332 -1.04 30.89 -1.86
CA SER A 332 -2.17 30.66 -1.00
C SER A 332 -2.62 29.18 -1.04
N LYS A 333 -3.36 28.76 -0.02
CA LYS A 333 -3.96 27.43 0.09
C LYS A 333 -4.81 27.09 -1.15
N GLU A 334 -5.63 28.04 -1.57
CA GLU A 334 -6.55 27.88 -2.72
C GLU A 334 -5.78 27.68 -4.02
N THR A 335 -4.65 28.41 -4.20
CA THR A 335 -3.80 28.27 -5.39
C THR A 335 -3.17 26.88 -5.46
N LEU A 336 -2.62 26.38 -4.35
CA LEU A 336 -2.03 25.06 -4.32
C LEU A 336 -3.07 23.95 -4.41
N GLN A 337 -4.23 24.08 -3.76
CA GLN A 337 -5.35 23.14 -3.89
C GLN A 337 -5.85 23.04 -5.34
N LYS A 338 -5.99 24.19 -6.03
CA LYS A 338 -6.38 24.20 -7.45
C LYS A 338 -5.37 23.44 -8.31
N ARG A 339 -4.07 23.67 -8.12
CA ARG A 339 -3.01 22.95 -8.85
C ARG A 339 -3.09 21.45 -8.63
N VAL A 340 -3.22 21.00 -7.37
CA VAL A 340 -3.35 19.58 -7.04
C VAL A 340 -4.62 18.97 -7.63
N ALA A 341 -5.73 19.70 -7.62
CA ALA A 341 -6.97 19.26 -8.25
C ALA A 341 -6.83 19.11 -9.78
N GLU A 342 -6.10 20.02 -10.43
CA GLU A 342 -5.78 19.93 -11.86
C GLU A 342 -4.92 18.70 -12.16
N HIS A 343 -3.86 18.44 -11.39
CA HIS A 343 -3.05 17.21 -11.54
C HIS A 343 -3.91 15.96 -11.34
N LYS A 344 -4.75 15.91 -10.30
CA LYS A 344 -5.66 14.80 -10.05
C LYS A 344 -6.58 14.55 -11.23
N LYS A 345 -7.14 15.61 -11.83
CA LYS A 345 -8.00 15.50 -13.00
C LYS A 345 -7.23 14.95 -14.20
N GLN A 346 -6.03 15.46 -14.49
CA GLN A 346 -5.21 15.02 -15.62
C GLN A 346 -4.84 13.54 -15.50
N VAL A 347 -4.40 13.10 -14.31
CA VAL A 347 -4.09 11.70 -14.02
C VAL A 347 -5.33 10.83 -14.21
N LYS A 348 -6.49 11.24 -13.67
CA LYS A 348 -7.75 10.50 -13.82
C LYS A 348 -8.17 10.38 -15.27
N ASP A 349 -8.15 11.48 -16.04
CA ASP A 349 -8.54 11.48 -17.46
C ASP A 349 -7.63 10.56 -18.29
N ALA A 350 -6.34 10.50 -17.98
CA ALA A 350 -5.40 9.60 -18.64
C ALA A 350 -5.65 8.14 -18.24
N MET A 351 -5.90 7.86 -16.97
CA MET A 351 -6.22 6.51 -16.48
C MET A 351 -7.47 5.94 -17.14
N ILE A 352 -8.53 6.72 -17.29
CA ILE A 352 -9.76 6.31 -18.00
C ILE A 352 -9.45 5.76 -19.40
N LYS A 353 -8.53 6.41 -20.12
CA LYS A 353 -8.14 5.95 -21.48
C LYS A 353 -7.42 4.60 -21.43
N LEU A 354 -6.54 4.39 -20.45
CA LEU A 354 -5.84 3.12 -20.26
C LEU A 354 -6.82 2.00 -19.86
N GLU A 355 -7.72 2.28 -18.94
CA GLU A 355 -8.77 1.35 -18.48
C GLU A 355 -9.67 0.89 -19.63
N ASP A 356 -10.11 1.82 -20.48
CA ASP A 356 -10.92 1.48 -21.66
C ASP A 356 -10.18 0.56 -22.64
N GLN A 357 -8.87 0.76 -22.83
CA GLN A 357 -8.07 -0.13 -23.67
C GLN A 357 -7.89 -1.51 -23.03
N LEU A 358 -7.62 -1.56 -21.71
CA LEU A 358 -7.43 -2.80 -20.98
C LEU A 358 -8.71 -3.64 -20.92
N VAL A 359 -9.85 -3.03 -20.64
CA VAL A 359 -11.15 -3.74 -20.67
C VAL A 359 -11.36 -4.40 -22.03
N LYS A 360 -11.15 -3.66 -23.12
CA LYS A 360 -11.24 -4.21 -24.48
C LYS A 360 -10.27 -5.35 -24.69
N ALA A 361 -8.99 -5.18 -24.32
CA ALA A 361 -7.97 -6.21 -24.47
C ALA A 361 -8.33 -7.51 -23.73
N HIS A 362 -8.91 -7.44 -22.53
CA HIS A 362 -9.32 -8.63 -21.78
C HIS A 362 -10.47 -9.38 -22.46
N PHE A 363 -11.48 -8.68 -22.99
CA PHE A 363 -12.58 -9.31 -23.72
C PHE A 363 -12.13 -9.82 -25.11
N GLU A 364 -11.27 -9.08 -25.81
CA GLU A 364 -10.67 -9.50 -27.08
C GLU A 364 -9.80 -10.77 -26.90
N ALA A 365 -9.01 -10.83 -25.83
CA ALA A 365 -8.23 -12.03 -25.51
C ALA A 365 -9.13 -13.22 -25.15
N LYS A 366 -10.22 -13.01 -24.40
CA LYS A 366 -11.22 -14.05 -24.14
C LYS A 366 -11.81 -14.59 -25.45
N ALA A 367 -12.20 -13.71 -26.37
CA ALA A 367 -12.75 -14.10 -27.65
C ALA A 367 -11.71 -14.85 -28.53
N ALA A 368 -10.44 -14.46 -28.49
CA ALA A 368 -9.37 -15.17 -29.17
C ALA A 368 -9.22 -16.61 -28.66
N TRP A 369 -9.24 -16.83 -27.36
CA TRP A 369 -9.23 -18.17 -26.77
C TRP A 369 -10.44 -19.00 -27.17
N GLU A 370 -11.63 -18.41 -27.17
CA GLU A 370 -12.88 -19.07 -27.58
C GLU A 370 -12.89 -19.41 -29.07
N ALA A 371 -12.19 -18.63 -29.91
CA ALA A 371 -12.02 -18.89 -31.33
C ALA A 371 -10.92 -19.91 -31.64
N GLY A 372 -10.18 -20.41 -30.64
CA GLY A 372 -9.17 -21.46 -30.81
C GLY A 372 -7.74 -20.93 -30.94
N ALA A 373 -7.43 -19.70 -30.49
CA ALA A 373 -6.07 -19.21 -30.46
C ALA A 373 -5.15 -20.12 -29.61
N THR A 374 -3.91 -20.30 -30.04
CA THR A 374 -2.92 -21.14 -29.35
C THR A 374 -2.16 -20.36 -28.27
N PRO A 375 -1.58 -21.05 -27.26
CA PRO A 375 -0.71 -20.41 -26.27
C PRO A 375 0.45 -19.63 -26.89
N GLU A 376 1.04 -20.13 -27.97
CA GLU A 376 2.14 -19.49 -28.68
C GLU A 376 1.72 -18.17 -29.32
N GLU A 377 0.53 -18.12 -29.92
CA GLU A 377 -0.03 -16.90 -30.52
C GLU A 377 -0.34 -15.85 -29.45
N MET A 378 -0.74 -16.29 -28.28
CA MET A 378 -1.17 -15.40 -27.18
C MET A 378 -0.02 -14.94 -26.28
N LYS A 379 1.13 -15.61 -26.27
CA LYS A 379 2.20 -15.39 -25.28
C LYS A 379 2.63 -13.93 -25.15
N GLU A 380 3.03 -13.29 -26.25
CA GLU A 380 3.51 -11.90 -26.23
C GLU A 380 2.35 -10.92 -25.98
N ILE A 381 1.15 -11.25 -26.45
CA ILE A 381 -0.06 -10.48 -26.21
C ILE A 381 -0.40 -10.44 -24.70
N LEU A 382 -0.38 -11.58 -24.03
CA LEU A 382 -0.66 -11.69 -22.61
C LEU A 382 0.40 -10.95 -21.77
N LYS A 383 1.67 -10.99 -22.22
CA LYS A 383 2.75 -10.21 -21.61
C LYS A 383 2.51 -8.69 -21.77
N ALA A 384 2.09 -8.25 -22.94
CA ALA A 384 1.78 -6.84 -23.19
C ALA A 384 0.58 -6.37 -22.35
N ILE A 385 -0.48 -7.19 -22.21
CA ILE A 385 -1.62 -6.92 -21.31
C ILE A 385 -1.16 -6.82 -19.86
N ARG A 386 -0.35 -7.78 -19.37
CA ARG A 386 0.24 -7.77 -18.04
C ARG A 386 1.00 -6.46 -17.77
N HIS A 387 1.87 -6.04 -18.66
CA HIS A 387 2.68 -4.84 -18.51
C HIS A 387 1.85 -3.56 -18.60
N ALA A 388 0.82 -3.51 -19.45
CA ALA A 388 -0.10 -2.38 -19.51
C ALA A 388 -0.90 -2.25 -18.20
N GLN A 389 -1.44 -3.35 -17.70
CA GLN A 389 -2.23 -3.33 -16.47
C GLN A 389 -1.36 -3.11 -15.23
N TRP A 390 -0.12 -3.58 -15.20
CA TRP A 390 0.83 -3.23 -14.14
C TRP A 390 0.97 -1.72 -13.98
N ARG A 391 1.09 -0.98 -15.08
CA ARG A 391 1.19 0.48 -15.06
C ARG A 391 -0.08 1.15 -14.56
N TRP A 392 -1.23 0.63 -14.97
CA TRP A 392 -2.51 1.08 -14.43
C TRP A 392 -2.60 0.82 -12.93
N ASP A 393 -2.30 -0.40 -12.50
CA ASP A 393 -2.43 -0.79 -11.09
C ASP A 393 -1.44 -0.06 -10.19
N TYR A 394 -0.19 0.14 -10.65
CA TYR A 394 0.83 0.93 -9.96
C TYR A 394 0.38 2.37 -9.71
N THR A 395 -0.26 2.99 -10.68
CA THR A 395 -0.80 4.35 -10.53
C THR A 395 -2.10 4.39 -9.73
N SER A 396 -2.96 3.40 -9.86
CA SER A 396 -4.23 3.28 -9.14
C SER A 396 -4.03 3.00 -7.65
N ALA A 397 -3.01 2.23 -7.29
CA ALA A 397 -2.72 1.84 -5.91
C ALA A 397 -2.11 2.97 -5.05
N SER A 398 -1.60 4.05 -5.67
CA SER A 398 -1.10 5.22 -4.95
C SER A 398 -2.17 6.30 -4.83
N HIS A 399 -2.72 6.46 -3.63
CA HIS A 399 -3.76 7.45 -3.38
C HIS A 399 -3.27 8.90 -3.45
N GLY A 400 -1.99 9.14 -3.20
CA GLY A 400 -1.33 10.45 -3.22
C GLY A 400 -0.52 10.76 -4.48
N GLY A 401 -0.43 9.83 -5.44
CA GLY A 401 0.49 9.93 -6.58
C GLY A 401 0.35 11.20 -7.41
N HIS A 402 -0.87 11.69 -7.59
CA HIS A 402 -1.15 12.96 -8.27
C HIS A 402 -0.60 14.21 -7.56
N MET A 403 -0.24 14.11 -6.29
CA MET A 403 0.46 15.15 -5.51
C MET A 403 1.95 14.82 -5.39
N HIS A 404 2.30 13.57 -5.14
CA HIS A 404 3.67 13.14 -4.91
C HIS A 404 4.54 13.27 -6.16
N ALA A 405 4.08 12.79 -7.33
CA ALA A 405 4.83 12.82 -8.59
C ALA A 405 3.90 12.82 -9.82
N PRO A 406 3.12 13.89 -10.07
CA PRO A 406 2.12 13.93 -11.14
C PRO A 406 2.69 13.64 -12.53
N ASP A 407 3.85 14.20 -12.88
CA ASP A 407 4.47 14.02 -14.20
C ASP A 407 4.89 12.57 -14.42
N MET A 408 5.45 11.93 -13.39
CA MET A 408 5.82 10.52 -13.44
C MET A 408 4.56 9.65 -13.60
N MET A 409 3.47 9.95 -12.88
CA MET A 409 2.19 9.24 -13.02
C MET A 409 1.68 9.29 -14.46
N LEU A 410 1.67 10.48 -15.07
CA LEU A 410 1.24 10.66 -16.46
C LEU A 410 2.12 9.89 -17.45
N HIS A 411 3.45 9.90 -17.23
CA HIS A 411 4.39 9.14 -18.06
C HIS A 411 4.14 7.62 -17.95
N VAL A 412 3.95 7.10 -16.76
CA VAL A 412 3.65 5.68 -16.53
C VAL A 412 2.34 5.28 -17.22
N ILE A 413 1.29 6.09 -17.09
CA ILE A 413 0.00 5.83 -17.75
C ILE A 413 0.14 5.87 -19.28
N ALA A 414 0.86 6.84 -19.83
CA ALA A 414 1.08 6.95 -21.28
C ALA A 414 1.76 5.68 -21.83
N THR A 415 2.82 5.20 -21.18
CA THR A 415 3.48 3.94 -21.58
C THR A 415 2.58 2.71 -21.40
N GLY A 416 1.63 2.76 -20.46
CA GLY A 416 0.59 1.74 -20.30
C GLY A 416 -0.40 1.72 -21.48
N ILE A 417 -0.81 2.91 -21.93
CA ILE A 417 -1.71 3.06 -23.11
C ILE A 417 -1.03 2.48 -24.36
N ASP A 418 0.24 2.80 -24.60
CA ASP A 418 0.99 2.27 -25.76
C ASP A 418 1.00 0.73 -25.74
N ARG A 419 1.34 0.12 -24.59
CA ARG A 419 1.37 -1.35 -24.45
C ARG A 419 -0.01 -1.99 -24.61
N ALA A 420 -1.06 -1.35 -24.12
CA ALA A 420 -2.43 -1.84 -24.32
C ALA A 420 -2.85 -1.75 -25.79
N ALA A 421 -2.46 -0.68 -26.50
CA ALA A 421 -2.69 -0.53 -27.94
C ALA A 421 -1.95 -1.61 -28.75
N ASP A 422 -0.68 -1.87 -28.42
CA ASP A 422 0.11 -2.95 -29.06
C ASP A 422 -0.53 -4.33 -28.85
N ALA A 423 -0.96 -4.63 -27.62
CA ALA A 423 -1.65 -5.87 -27.32
C ALA A 423 -2.93 -6.03 -28.15
N ARG A 424 -3.73 -4.98 -28.27
CA ARG A 424 -4.97 -4.99 -29.04
C ARG A 424 -4.75 -5.10 -30.54
N ALA A 425 -3.70 -4.45 -31.08
CA ALA A 425 -3.32 -4.60 -32.49
C ALA A 425 -2.98 -6.06 -32.82
N GLN A 426 -2.18 -6.70 -31.97
CA GLN A 426 -1.83 -8.12 -32.11
C GLN A 426 -3.06 -9.03 -31.94
N LEU A 427 -3.94 -8.75 -30.98
CA LEU A 427 -5.23 -9.46 -30.81
C LEU A 427 -6.08 -9.38 -32.06
N GLY A 428 -6.16 -8.22 -32.72
CA GLY A 428 -6.89 -8.05 -33.97
C GLY A 428 -6.39 -9.00 -35.08
N VAL A 429 -5.07 -9.21 -35.16
CA VAL A 429 -4.47 -10.15 -36.13
C VAL A 429 -4.84 -11.61 -35.78
N VAL A 430 -4.72 -12.00 -34.51
CA VAL A 430 -5.07 -13.35 -34.04
C VAL A 430 -6.57 -13.63 -34.23
N LEU A 431 -7.44 -12.71 -33.84
CA LEU A 431 -8.89 -12.82 -34.02
C LEU A 431 -9.26 -13.02 -35.50
N ALA A 432 -8.71 -12.19 -36.42
CA ALA A 432 -8.95 -12.32 -37.86
C ALA A 432 -8.47 -13.67 -38.39
N LYS A 433 -7.30 -14.15 -37.94
CA LYS A 433 -6.76 -15.49 -38.32
C LYS A 433 -7.71 -16.62 -37.92
N HIS A 434 -8.39 -16.47 -36.77
CA HIS A 434 -9.37 -17.44 -36.28
C HIS A 434 -10.82 -17.12 -36.68
N GLY A 435 -11.03 -16.27 -37.71
CA GLY A 435 -12.34 -15.99 -38.31
C GLY A 435 -13.20 -15.00 -37.58
N VAL A 436 -12.71 -14.34 -36.54
CA VAL A 436 -13.44 -13.27 -35.84
C VAL A 436 -13.11 -11.93 -36.52
N THR A 437 -13.99 -11.49 -37.42
CA THR A 437 -13.78 -10.29 -38.25
C THR A 437 -14.64 -9.09 -37.83
N THR A 438 -15.51 -9.28 -36.83
CA THR A 438 -16.35 -8.20 -36.25
C THR A 438 -15.80 -7.78 -34.89
N PRO A 439 -16.03 -6.55 -34.46
CA PRO A 439 -15.63 -6.11 -33.12
C PRO A 439 -16.18 -7.01 -32.03
N VAL A 440 -15.36 -7.37 -31.06
CA VAL A 440 -15.77 -8.16 -29.90
C VAL A 440 -16.75 -7.37 -29.05
N ALA A 441 -17.90 -7.96 -28.77
CA ALA A 441 -18.92 -7.33 -27.93
C ALA A 441 -18.46 -7.30 -26.45
N ILE A 442 -18.59 -6.13 -25.82
CA ILE A 442 -18.35 -5.95 -24.40
C ILE A 442 -19.71 -5.89 -23.70
N PRO A 443 -19.94 -6.67 -22.64
CA PRO A 443 -21.19 -6.60 -21.89
C PRO A 443 -21.35 -5.23 -21.23
N ASP A 444 -22.57 -4.90 -20.81
CA ASP A 444 -22.81 -3.68 -20.04
C ASP A 444 -22.12 -3.76 -18.66
N ILE A 445 -21.10 -2.94 -18.47
CA ILE A 445 -20.32 -2.79 -17.25
C ILE A 445 -20.46 -1.41 -16.62
N SER A 446 -21.57 -0.70 -16.92
CA SER A 446 -21.78 0.69 -16.51
C SER A 446 -21.95 0.87 -14.99
N THR A 447 -22.19 -0.20 -14.24
CA THR A 447 -22.23 -0.19 -12.77
C THR A 447 -21.38 -1.33 -12.20
N ARG A 448 -20.99 -1.22 -10.93
CA ARG A 448 -20.26 -2.25 -10.20
C ARG A 448 -20.98 -3.61 -10.31
N GLU A 449 -22.27 -3.65 -10.06
CA GLU A 449 -23.07 -4.87 -10.05
C GLU A 449 -23.12 -5.54 -11.43
N LYS A 450 -23.29 -4.73 -12.50
CA LYS A 450 -23.28 -5.24 -13.88
C LYS A 450 -21.90 -5.80 -14.23
N ALA A 451 -20.82 -5.09 -13.87
CA ALA A 451 -19.46 -5.56 -14.09
C ALA A 451 -19.16 -6.84 -13.32
N GLN A 452 -19.56 -6.93 -12.05
CA GLN A 452 -19.41 -8.13 -11.22
C GLN A 452 -20.18 -9.32 -11.80
N LYS A 453 -21.40 -9.10 -12.26
CA LYS A 453 -22.21 -10.12 -12.96
C LYS A 453 -21.54 -10.57 -14.27
N ALA A 454 -20.94 -9.65 -15.03
CA ALA A 454 -20.26 -9.98 -16.29
C ALA A 454 -19.05 -10.91 -16.13
N ILE A 455 -18.43 -10.93 -14.94
CA ILE A 455 -17.33 -11.83 -14.60
C ILE A 455 -17.75 -13.00 -13.70
N GLY A 456 -19.06 -13.20 -13.47
CA GLY A 456 -19.62 -14.35 -12.79
C GLY A 456 -19.50 -14.32 -11.26
N LEU A 457 -19.40 -13.16 -10.62
CA LEU A 457 -19.37 -13.06 -9.16
C LEU A 457 -20.78 -13.17 -8.56
N ASP A 458 -20.89 -13.91 -7.46
CA ASP A 458 -22.08 -14.01 -6.62
C ASP A 458 -21.88 -13.20 -5.33
N ILE A 459 -22.00 -11.87 -5.45
CA ILE A 459 -21.81 -10.95 -4.33
C ILE A 459 -22.82 -11.16 -3.20
N PRO A 460 -24.13 -11.43 -3.46
CA PRO A 460 -25.07 -11.72 -2.38
C PRO A 460 -24.66 -12.90 -1.50
N LYS A 461 -24.12 -13.97 -2.08
CA LYS A 461 -23.59 -15.12 -1.34
C LYS A 461 -22.37 -14.74 -0.50
N ASP A 462 -21.42 -14.02 -1.09
CA ASP A 462 -20.21 -13.57 -0.38
C ASP A 462 -20.59 -12.62 0.78
N GLN A 463 -21.56 -11.72 0.56
CA GLN A 463 -22.03 -10.78 1.60
C GLN A 463 -22.72 -11.53 2.75
N ALA A 464 -23.60 -12.48 2.47
CA ALA A 464 -24.27 -13.27 3.51
C ALA A 464 -23.25 -14.03 4.38
N ALA A 465 -22.22 -14.61 3.77
CA ALA A 465 -21.15 -15.28 4.50
C ALA A 465 -20.33 -14.27 5.36
N LYS A 466 -20.06 -13.09 4.83
CA LYS A 466 -19.35 -12.02 5.56
C LYS A 466 -20.17 -11.53 6.75
N ASP A 467 -21.46 -11.28 6.58
CA ASP A 467 -22.34 -10.84 7.65
C ASP A 467 -22.41 -11.86 8.80
N GLU A 468 -22.44 -13.14 8.47
CA GLU A 468 -22.38 -14.23 9.45
C GLU A 468 -21.04 -14.23 10.22
N PHE A 469 -19.91 -14.09 9.52
CA PHE A 469 -18.58 -13.98 10.12
C PHE A 469 -18.49 -12.79 11.08
N LEU A 470 -18.96 -11.62 10.66
CA LEU A 470 -18.94 -10.40 11.49
C LEU A 470 -19.85 -10.53 12.72
N ARG A 471 -20.97 -11.26 12.60
CA ARG A 471 -21.92 -11.46 13.69
C ARG A 471 -21.49 -12.53 14.70
N THR A 472 -20.74 -13.54 14.25
CA THR A 472 -20.45 -14.72 15.12
C THR A 472 -18.99 -14.84 15.50
N VAL A 473 -18.05 -14.66 14.57
CA VAL A 473 -16.62 -14.91 14.81
C VAL A 473 -15.91 -13.69 15.38
N VAL A 474 -16.15 -12.50 14.81
CA VAL A 474 -15.46 -11.28 15.24
C VAL A 474 -15.73 -10.92 16.72
N PRO A 475 -16.98 -11.02 17.26
CA PRO A 475 -17.22 -10.78 18.68
C PRO A 475 -16.48 -11.76 19.61
N GLN A 476 -16.30 -13.01 19.19
CA GLN A 476 -15.52 -13.99 19.96
C GLN A 476 -14.02 -13.63 19.96
N TRP A 477 -13.47 -13.17 18.82
CA TRP A 477 -12.10 -12.67 18.75
C TRP A 477 -11.88 -11.50 19.69
N GLU A 478 -12.81 -10.53 19.71
CA GLU A 478 -12.72 -9.37 20.58
C GLU A 478 -12.87 -9.72 22.07
N ALA A 479 -13.76 -10.66 22.41
CA ALA A 479 -13.88 -11.15 23.78
C ALA A 479 -12.57 -11.79 24.26
N THR A 480 -11.98 -12.68 23.46
CA THR A 480 -10.68 -13.29 23.73
C THR A 480 -9.56 -12.25 23.84
N ALA A 481 -9.58 -11.20 23.00
CA ALA A 481 -8.59 -10.12 23.07
C ALA A 481 -8.70 -9.31 24.38
N ARG A 482 -9.92 -9.07 24.87
CA ARG A 482 -10.14 -8.39 26.16
C ARG A 482 -9.67 -9.24 27.34
N GLU A 483 -9.96 -10.55 27.32
CA GLU A 483 -9.46 -11.49 28.33
C GLU A 483 -7.92 -11.51 28.39
N LYS A 484 -7.25 -11.33 27.26
CA LYS A 484 -5.79 -11.21 27.15
C LYS A 484 -5.24 -9.81 27.47
N GLY A 485 -6.09 -8.84 27.75
CA GLY A 485 -5.69 -7.45 28.00
C GLY A 485 -5.23 -6.66 26.77
N LEU A 486 -5.45 -7.17 25.55
CA LEU A 486 -5.09 -6.52 24.30
C LEU A 486 -6.06 -5.39 23.91
N LEU A 487 -7.29 -5.46 24.39
CA LEU A 487 -8.30 -4.41 24.26
C LEU A 487 -8.76 -3.92 25.65
N PRO A 488 -9.19 -2.67 25.77
CA PRO A 488 -9.77 -2.19 27.01
C PRO A 488 -11.02 -3.00 27.39
N ALA A 489 -11.29 -3.11 28.69
CA ALA A 489 -12.54 -3.65 29.18
C ALA A 489 -13.72 -2.84 28.60
N VAL A 490 -14.85 -3.51 28.36
CA VAL A 490 -16.07 -2.81 27.97
C VAL A 490 -16.50 -1.99 29.19
N GLU A 491 -16.56 -0.66 29.09
CA GLU A 491 -17.16 0.16 30.11
C GLU A 491 -18.60 -0.33 30.29
N ALA A 492 -18.96 -0.69 31.53
CA ALA A 492 -20.35 -0.98 31.85
C ALA A 492 -21.21 0.24 31.45
N PRO A 493 -22.40 0.03 30.86
CA PRO A 493 -23.28 1.16 30.56
C PRO A 493 -23.42 2.01 31.81
N LYS A 494 -23.05 3.30 31.74
CA LYS A 494 -23.30 4.22 32.81
C LYS A 494 -24.81 4.17 33.09
N GLU A 495 -25.21 3.70 34.27
CA GLU A 495 -26.62 3.76 34.68
C GLU A 495 -27.11 5.20 34.43
N VAL A 496 -28.05 5.33 33.53
CA VAL A 496 -28.77 6.60 33.35
C VAL A 496 -29.60 6.77 34.61
N THR A 497 -29.04 7.48 35.57
CA THR A 497 -29.82 7.91 36.73
C THR A 497 -30.93 8.84 36.21
N THR A 498 -32.12 8.29 36.06
CA THR A 498 -33.34 9.09 35.83
C THR A 498 -33.47 10.08 36.97
N PRO A 499 -33.59 11.40 36.71
CA PRO A 499 -33.85 12.36 37.74
C PRO A 499 -35.15 11.98 38.45
N LYS A 500 -35.11 11.81 39.79
CA LYS A 500 -36.32 11.68 40.59
C LYS A 500 -37.19 12.89 40.29
N ALA A 501 -38.41 12.66 39.78
CA ALA A 501 -39.41 13.69 39.66
C ALA A 501 -39.71 14.22 41.11
N GLU A 502 -39.36 15.47 41.34
CA GLU A 502 -39.83 16.17 42.55
C GLU A 502 -41.36 16.34 42.41
N ALA A 503 -42.05 15.63 43.27
CA ALA A 503 -43.49 15.84 43.44
C ALA A 503 -43.72 17.24 44.06
N LYS A 504 -44.41 18.10 43.32
CA LYS A 504 -45.07 19.30 43.86
C LYS A 504 -46.50 18.97 44.21
#